data_e4f37b6a2691525caea4f7889d8e9371
#
_entry.id   e4f37b6a2691525caea4f7889d8e9371
#
_cell.length_a   1.000
_cell.length_b   1.000
_cell.length_c   1.000
_cell.angle_alpha   90.00
_cell.angle_beta   90.00
_cell.angle_gamma   90.00
#
_symmetry.space_group_name_H-M   'P 1'
#
loop_
_entity.id
_entity.type
_entity.pdbx_description
1 polymer ?
#
loop_
_entity_poly.entity_id
_entity_poly.type
_entity_poly.pdbx_seq_one_letter_code
_entity_poly.pdbx_strand_id
1 'polypeptide(L)'
;MMRGTRPLAYFLSAAAVVGTVAAPLSVYANTSTNFAYRRQVIALSGIMPTTGGMAEKVTRAQFAQMLVRASAYRSVLTKTSNVSVFADVKSGDENAASIRLAAEQGWMTGYLGGKFKPAEPIRLNE
;
A
#
# COMPACT_ATOMS: atom_id res chain seq x y z
N MET A 1 27.72 2.01 -49.27
CA MET A 1 26.30 1.90 -49.65
C MET A 1 25.44 1.22 -48.60
N MET A 2 25.89 0.15 -47.99
CA MET A 2 25.12 -0.51 -46.96
C MET A 2 25.16 0.14 -45.57
N ARG A 3 25.98 1.12 -45.37
CA ARG A 3 26.21 1.78 -44.08
C ARG A 3 25.09 2.71 -43.64
N GLY A 4 24.28 3.22 -44.56
CA GLY A 4 23.23 4.17 -44.24
C GLY A 4 21.90 3.56 -43.74
N THR A 5 21.68 2.28 -44.01
CA THR A 5 20.42 1.61 -43.65
C THR A 5 20.42 1.05 -42.22
N ARG A 6 21.58 0.71 -41.70
CA ARG A 6 21.68 0.12 -40.36
C ARG A 6 21.34 1.11 -39.24
N PRO A 7 21.83 2.35 -39.24
CA PRO A 7 21.46 3.31 -38.19
C PRO A 7 19.98 3.68 -38.22
N LEU A 8 19.35 3.72 -39.41
CA LEU A 8 17.92 3.97 -39.54
C LEU A 8 17.07 2.85 -38.94
N ALA A 9 17.46 1.60 -39.15
CA ALA A 9 16.77 0.44 -38.53
C ALA A 9 16.89 0.48 -37.00
N TYR A 10 18.00 0.95 -36.48
CA TYR A 10 18.20 1.10 -35.06
C TYR A 10 17.28 2.18 -34.44
N PHE A 11 17.12 3.31 -35.11
CA PHE A 11 16.21 4.37 -34.71
C PHE A 11 14.74 3.91 -34.72
N LEU A 12 14.34 3.14 -35.71
CA LEU A 12 13.00 2.57 -35.80
C LEU A 12 12.73 1.58 -34.68
N SER A 13 13.70 0.79 -34.26
CA SER A 13 13.59 -0.08 -33.11
C SER A 13 13.40 0.68 -31.81
N ALA A 14 14.15 1.75 -31.60
CA ALA A 14 14.01 2.59 -30.42
C ALA A 14 12.64 3.30 -30.37
N ALA A 15 12.16 3.78 -31.49
CA ALA A 15 10.82 4.36 -31.60
C ALA A 15 9.71 3.36 -31.28
N ALA A 16 9.84 2.11 -31.71
CA ALA A 16 8.90 1.05 -31.39
C ALA A 16 8.85 0.74 -29.87
N VAL A 17 10.00 0.78 -29.19
CA VAL A 17 10.06 0.60 -27.73
C VAL A 17 9.36 1.77 -27.00
N VAL A 18 9.54 2.99 -27.45
CA VAL A 18 8.84 4.16 -26.91
C VAL A 18 7.33 4.06 -27.16
N GLY A 19 6.92 3.59 -28.34
CA GLY A 19 5.52 3.38 -28.67
C GLY A 19 4.84 2.33 -27.78
N THR A 20 5.55 1.27 -27.39
CA THR A 20 5.00 0.25 -26.46
C THR A 20 4.86 0.77 -25.03
N VAL A 21 5.69 1.69 -24.57
CA VAL A 21 5.55 2.33 -23.26
C VAL A 21 4.36 3.31 -23.23
N ALA A 22 4.03 3.96 -24.32
CA ALA A 22 2.89 4.87 -24.41
C ALA A 22 1.53 4.12 -24.40
N ALA A 23 1.45 2.87 -24.87
CA ALA A 23 0.23 2.08 -24.91
C ALA A 23 -0.44 1.87 -23.52
N PRO A 24 0.30 1.65 -22.42
CA PRO A 24 -0.32 1.55 -21.09
C PRO A 24 -1.04 2.82 -20.63
N LEU A 25 -0.62 4.00 -21.07
CA LEU A 25 -1.23 5.27 -20.65
C LEU A 25 -2.66 5.43 -21.16
N SER A 26 -2.99 4.91 -22.33
CA SER A 26 -4.34 4.96 -22.87
C SER A 26 -5.31 4.01 -22.15
N VAL A 27 -4.79 2.97 -21.53
CA VAL A 27 -5.57 2.00 -20.74
C VAL A 27 -6.03 2.60 -19.41
N TYR A 28 -5.31 3.56 -18.87
CA TYR A 28 -5.65 4.24 -17.61
C TYR A 28 -6.88 5.16 -17.71
N ALA A 29 -7.33 5.47 -18.90
CA ALA A 29 -8.55 6.23 -19.10
C ALA A 29 -9.83 5.44 -18.77
N ASN A 30 -9.75 4.11 -18.72
CA ASN A 30 -10.87 3.25 -18.34
C ASN A 30 -10.97 3.13 -16.82
N THR A 31 -12.13 3.42 -16.26
CA THR A 31 -12.37 3.47 -14.80
C THR A 31 -12.06 2.13 -14.11
N SER A 32 -12.41 1.01 -14.71
CA SER A 32 -12.15 -0.32 -14.15
C SER A 32 -10.67 -0.67 -14.16
N THR A 33 -10.00 -0.37 -15.25
CA THR A 33 -8.55 -0.57 -15.40
C THR A 33 -7.77 0.34 -14.48
N ASN A 34 -8.23 1.59 -14.28
CA ASN A 34 -7.64 2.54 -13.38
C ASN A 34 -7.70 2.04 -11.92
N PHE A 35 -8.81 1.45 -11.51
CA PHE A 35 -8.95 0.88 -10.18
C PHE A 35 -8.00 -0.31 -9.96
N ALA A 36 -7.93 -1.24 -10.88
CA ALA A 36 -7.03 -2.38 -10.82
C ALA A 36 -5.56 -1.94 -10.77
N TYR A 37 -5.18 -0.97 -11.58
CA TYR A 37 -3.85 -0.39 -11.58
C TYR A 37 -3.50 0.29 -10.26
N ARG A 38 -4.37 1.14 -9.74
CA ARG A 38 -4.16 1.80 -8.45
C ARG A 38 -3.97 0.80 -7.32
N ARG A 39 -4.77 -0.25 -7.29
CA ARG A 39 -4.64 -1.34 -6.32
C ARG A 39 -3.28 -2.03 -6.45
N GLN A 40 -2.85 -2.32 -7.66
CA GLN A 40 -1.55 -2.94 -7.92
C GLN A 40 -0.39 -2.05 -7.46
N VAL A 41 -0.44 -0.76 -7.74
CA VAL A 41 0.56 0.21 -7.28
C VAL A 41 0.62 0.25 -5.75
N ILE A 42 -0.52 0.29 -5.07
CA ILE A 42 -0.58 0.31 -3.61
C ILE A 42 -0.05 -1.00 -3.02
N ALA A 43 -0.35 -2.14 -3.64
CA ALA A 43 0.19 -3.44 -3.24
C ALA A 43 1.72 -3.52 -3.44
N LEU A 44 2.21 -3.08 -4.60
CA LEU A 44 3.65 -3.05 -4.90
C LEU A 44 4.43 -2.08 -4.01
N SER A 45 3.81 -0.99 -3.58
CA SER A 45 4.42 -0.06 -2.61
C SER A 45 4.55 -0.65 -1.20
N GLY A 46 3.97 -1.83 -0.96
CA GLY A 46 3.99 -2.50 0.33
C GLY A 46 3.07 -1.86 1.39
N ILE A 47 2.16 -0.99 0.97
CA ILE A 47 1.17 -0.38 1.86
C ILE A 47 0.06 -1.37 2.17
N MET A 48 -0.42 -2.10 1.15
CA MET A 48 -1.44 -3.14 1.32
C MET A 48 -0.81 -4.54 1.29
N PRO A 49 -1.36 -5.50 2.03
CA PRO A 49 -1.00 -6.89 1.86
C PRO A 49 -1.37 -7.35 0.44
N THR A 50 -0.48 -8.13 -0.17
CA THR A 50 -0.68 -8.69 -1.51
C THR A 50 -1.66 -9.87 -1.52
N THR A 51 -1.87 -10.46 -0.36
CA THR A 51 -2.78 -11.59 -0.13
C THR A 51 -4.12 -11.06 0.36
N GLY A 52 -5.18 -11.49 -0.27
CA GLY A 52 -6.56 -11.13 0.07
C GLY A 52 -7.37 -10.72 -1.16
N GLY A 53 -8.53 -11.31 -1.29
CA GLY A 53 -9.48 -10.96 -2.35
C GLY A 53 -10.11 -9.60 -2.10
N MET A 54 -10.72 -9.02 -3.13
CA MET A 54 -11.49 -7.76 -3.03
C MET A 54 -12.67 -7.82 -2.05
N ALA A 55 -13.12 -9.02 -1.70
CA ALA A 55 -14.22 -9.26 -0.77
C ALA A 55 -13.78 -9.35 0.69
N GLU A 56 -12.48 -9.39 0.95
CA GLU A 56 -11.97 -9.51 2.31
C GLU A 56 -12.01 -8.17 3.03
N LYS A 57 -12.64 -8.17 4.19
CA LYS A 57 -12.73 -6.97 5.01
C LYS A 57 -11.38 -6.69 5.67
N VAL A 58 -10.93 -5.44 5.57
CA VAL A 58 -9.71 -4.99 6.24
C VAL A 58 -9.97 -4.91 7.75
N THR A 59 -9.12 -5.54 8.55
CA THR A 59 -9.19 -5.43 10.00
C THR A 59 -8.62 -4.10 10.49
N ARG A 60 -8.98 -3.71 11.72
CA ARG A 60 -8.44 -2.49 12.34
C ARG A 60 -6.91 -2.53 12.46
N ALA A 61 -6.32 -3.70 12.77
CA ALA A 61 -4.87 -3.87 12.84
C ALA A 61 -4.21 -3.68 11.46
N GLN A 62 -4.77 -4.27 10.41
CA GLN A 62 -4.30 -4.10 9.04
C GLN A 62 -4.40 -2.64 8.58
N PHE A 63 -5.49 -1.97 8.93
CA PHE A 63 -5.69 -0.57 8.58
C PHE A 63 -4.66 0.34 9.28
N ALA A 64 -4.38 0.13 10.57
CA ALA A 64 -3.32 0.83 11.28
C ALA A 64 -1.95 0.64 10.58
N GLN A 65 -1.64 -0.58 10.16
CA GLN A 65 -0.42 -0.88 9.41
C GLN A 65 -0.37 -0.14 8.06
N MET A 66 -1.49 -0.09 7.34
CA MET A 66 -1.58 0.63 6.07
C MET A 66 -1.36 2.12 6.24
N LEU A 67 -1.97 2.74 7.27
CA LEU A 67 -1.79 4.15 7.59
C LEU A 67 -0.32 4.49 7.86
N VAL A 68 0.35 3.70 8.71
CA VAL A 68 1.77 3.92 9.03
C VAL A 68 2.63 3.74 7.80
N ARG A 69 2.40 2.70 6.99
CA ARG A 69 3.16 2.45 5.76
C ARG A 69 2.97 3.51 4.69
N ALA A 70 1.80 4.14 4.65
CA ALA A 70 1.50 5.24 3.73
C ALA A 70 2.04 6.60 4.20
N SER A 71 2.42 6.69 5.47
CA SER A 71 2.88 7.94 6.10
C SER A 71 4.40 8.08 6.11
N ALA A 72 4.88 9.26 6.49
CA ALA A 72 6.30 9.52 6.75
C ALA A 72 6.86 8.69 7.92
N TYR A 73 6.01 8.16 8.78
CA TYR A 73 6.41 7.33 9.92
C TYR A 73 6.81 5.90 9.54
N ARG A 74 6.71 5.53 8.29
CA ARG A 74 7.17 4.22 7.80
C ARG A 74 8.63 3.91 8.19
N SER A 75 9.50 4.90 8.13
CA SER A 75 10.92 4.76 8.49
C SER A 75 11.16 4.62 10.00
N VAL A 76 10.20 5.05 10.81
CA VAL A 76 10.28 5.01 12.27
C VAL A 76 9.74 3.69 12.82
N LEU A 77 8.95 2.97 12.05
CA LEU A 77 8.27 1.74 12.48
C LEU A 77 9.22 0.71 13.10
N THR A 78 10.40 0.51 12.52
CA THR A 78 11.41 -0.43 13.04
C THR A 78 12.05 0.01 14.36
N LYS A 79 11.96 1.28 14.68
CA LYS A 79 12.50 1.89 15.91
C LYS A 79 11.43 2.07 16.98
N THR A 80 10.17 1.82 16.63
CA THR A 80 9.04 2.01 17.54
C THR A 80 8.99 0.85 18.53
N SER A 81 8.78 1.17 19.79
CA SER A 81 8.59 0.16 20.83
C SER A 81 7.35 -0.68 20.54
N ASN A 82 7.47 -1.99 20.71
CA ASN A 82 6.37 -2.93 20.62
C ASN A 82 5.48 -2.96 21.87
N VAL A 83 5.76 -2.11 22.85
CA VAL A 83 4.91 -2.02 24.06
C VAL A 83 3.54 -1.53 23.66
N SER A 84 2.54 -2.34 23.91
CA SER A 84 1.16 -2.01 23.60
C SER A 84 0.58 -1.00 24.57
N VAL A 85 -0.22 -0.08 24.06
CA VAL A 85 -1.05 0.84 24.85
C VAL A 85 -2.46 0.29 25.08
N PHE A 86 -2.78 -0.86 24.47
CA PHE A 86 -4.10 -1.51 24.56
C PHE A 86 -3.98 -2.89 25.18
N ALA A 87 -4.94 -3.24 26.03
CA ALA A 87 -4.93 -4.49 26.77
C ALA A 87 -5.09 -5.74 25.89
N ASP A 88 -5.74 -5.61 24.76
CA ASP A 88 -6.01 -6.68 23.78
C ASP A 88 -5.00 -6.77 22.64
N VAL A 89 -3.93 -5.98 22.69
CA VAL A 89 -2.81 -6.03 21.72
C VAL A 89 -1.56 -6.46 22.48
N LYS A 90 -1.01 -7.61 22.11
CA LYS A 90 0.22 -8.12 22.74
C LYS A 90 1.45 -7.45 22.12
N SER A 91 2.49 -7.27 22.90
CA SER A 91 3.77 -6.69 22.43
C SER A 91 4.48 -7.55 21.36
N GLY A 92 4.13 -8.83 21.26
CA GLY A 92 4.61 -9.73 20.22
C GLY A 92 3.80 -9.75 18.94
N ASP A 93 2.67 -9.04 18.89
CA ASP A 93 1.84 -9.00 17.70
C ASP A 93 2.53 -8.22 16.58
N GLU A 94 2.46 -8.74 15.36
CA GLU A 94 3.07 -8.15 14.17
C GLU A 94 2.69 -6.67 13.97
N ASN A 95 1.46 -6.33 14.31
CA ASN A 95 0.92 -4.99 14.12
C ASN A 95 0.99 -4.09 15.36
N ALA A 96 1.57 -4.56 16.48
CA ALA A 96 1.59 -3.81 17.74
C ALA A 96 2.23 -2.43 17.60
N ALA A 97 3.37 -2.33 16.91
CA ALA A 97 4.05 -1.06 16.67
C ALA A 97 3.24 -0.11 15.78
N SER A 98 2.57 -0.65 14.76
CA SER A 98 1.70 0.14 13.87
C SER A 98 0.47 0.67 14.60
N ILE A 99 -0.15 -0.16 15.43
CA ILE A 99 -1.31 0.21 16.25
C ILE A 99 -0.91 1.31 17.24
N ARG A 100 0.23 1.17 17.87
CA ARG A 100 0.75 2.18 18.78
C ARG A 100 0.98 3.51 18.09
N LEU A 101 1.68 3.52 16.96
CA LEU A 101 1.93 4.75 16.19
C LEU A 101 0.63 5.39 15.72
N ALA A 102 -0.31 4.60 15.22
CA ALA A 102 -1.60 5.13 14.77
C ALA A 102 -2.39 5.78 15.91
N ALA A 103 -2.32 5.22 17.11
CA ALA A 103 -2.94 5.79 18.30
C ALA A 103 -2.22 7.06 18.79
N GLU A 104 -0.89 7.06 18.85
CA GLU A 104 -0.08 8.21 19.25
C GLU A 104 -0.25 9.41 18.31
N GLN A 105 -0.43 9.15 17.02
CA GLN A 105 -0.71 10.18 16.01
C GLN A 105 -2.18 10.63 15.99
N GLY A 106 -3.04 9.98 16.75
CA GLY A 106 -4.47 10.30 16.77
C GLY A 106 -5.23 9.87 15.50
N TRP A 107 -4.64 9.02 14.67
CA TRP A 107 -5.29 8.53 13.45
C TRP A 107 -6.36 7.47 13.74
N MET A 108 -6.14 6.70 14.81
CA MET A 108 -7.09 5.69 15.27
C MET A 108 -7.23 5.78 16.79
N THR A 109 -8.44 5.59 17.27
CA THR A 109 -8.73 5.57 18.69
C THR A 109 -9.11 4.15 19.13
N GLY A 110 -8.86 3.86 20.41
CA GLY A 110 -9.37 2.64 21.05
C GLY A 110 -10.83 2.78 21.47
N TYR A 111 -11.37 1.67 21.96
CA TYR A 111 -12.70 1.62 22.55
C TYR A 111 -12.66 1.80 24.07
N LEU A 112 -13.82 2.03 24.64
CA LEU A 112 -13.97 2.04 26.09
C LEU A 112 -13.43 0.73 26.72
N GLY A 113 -12.72 0.86 27.84
CA GLY A 113 -12.06 -0.27 28.48
C GLY A 113 -10.65 -0.57 28.00
N GLY A 114 -10.02 0.37 27.26
CA GLY A 114 -8.62 0.24 26.85
C GLY A 114 -8.36 -0.84 25.80
N LYS A 115 -9.37 -1.15 24.99
CA LYS A 115 -9.27 -2.15 23.91
C LYS A 115 -9.16 -1.50 22.56
N PHE A 116 -8.37 -2.09 21.66
CA PHE A 116 -8.24 -1.67 20.27
C PHE A 116 -9.10 -2.48 19.32
N LYS A 117 -9.36 -3.76 19.65
CA LYS A 117 -10.07 -4.73 18.82
C LYS A 117 -9.41 -4.95 17.46
N PRO A 118 -8.18 -5.43 17.45
CA PRO A 118 -7.35 -5.51 16.23
C PRO A 118 -7.95 -6.38 15.13
N ALA A 119 -8.68 -7.43 15.48
CA ALA A 119 -9.29 -8.38 14.55
C ALA A 119 -10.65 -7.92 14.00
N GLU A 120 -11.26 -6.87 14.57
CA GLU A 120 -12.53 -6.38 14.06
C GLU A 120 -12.35 -5.67 12.69
N PRO A 121 -13.32 -5.81 11.79
CA PRO A 121 -13.31 -5.05 10.53
C PRO A 121 -13.38 -3.55 10.78
N ILE A 122 -12.57 -2.78 10.04
CA ILE A 122 -12.68 -1.32 10.06
C ILE A 122 -14.02 -0.86 9.48
N ARG A 123 -14.61 0.16 10.08
CA ARG A 123 -15.87 0.76 9.62
C ARG A 123 -15.59 2.13 9.03
N LEU A 124 -16.47 2.59 8.12
CA LEU A 124 -16.33 3.88 7.43
C LEU A 124 -16.34 5.10 8.37
N ASN A 125 -16.85 4.94 9.58
CA ASN A 125 -16.94 6.01 10.58
C ASN A 125 -15.84 5.96 11.63
N GLU A 126 -14.84 5.18 11.41
CA GLU A 126 -13.62 5.07 12.23
C GLU A 126 -12.42 5.59 11.44
#